data_6063096e1f1c5332dd52d84a9144e436
#
_entry.id   6063096e1f1c5332dd52d84a9144e436
#
_cell.length_a   1.000
_cell.length_b   1.000
_cell.length_c   1.000
_cell.angle_alpha   90.00
_cell.angle_beta   90.00
_cell.angle_gamma   90.00
#
_symmetry.space_group_name_H-M   'P 1'
#
loop_
_entity.id
_entity.type
_entity.pdbx_description
1 polymer ?
#
loop_
_entity_poly.entity_id
_entity_poly.type
_entity_poly.pdbx_seq_one_letter_code
_entity_poly.pdbx_strand_id
1 'polypeptide(L)'
;MNNPVDWKAFEYKFSTGSRPAFEGLAYILFCHEFKQTYGIFRYYNQPYIETQPADTDDGHKVGFQAKYYDAGTQMSSKEQDLKDAIKGAKNKYAGIDRIIFYINKEFSASSAKDKDKPEYQLHIEKYGADLGIEIQWRGQSHIEKMLAEEELKYVKNMYFNADAGIDRFHENLINHKNSILKHIHSTIQYNEKEVKIPQDYQKLTDFQESDTQVMIIHGAAGAGKSATVKDFLEAEKKQKEKITLMFSASDLDVKEENLFLYDGNYGLQDLFGLYKNEEHRLCIIDSAEKYCTAKYPEVFGDILQQFLARGWKILITIRTFYKDSFCNTFLKNTTYSEQEIPKLKKETLTEINTSYPFVLPTDPKVQDLLCNLFYLNLYLNMDHSSEDENMNVTLFRGAIWNQVIRNDFQQYNNLPVKREAFIQQMVCDMLAHERYTYPLKATDDFETISALENSGIIIPYQENRKNWMMSHDVYEEIVTNHIFTERLE
;
A
#
# COMPACT_ATOMS: atom_id res chain seq x y z
N MET A 1 -14.62 -4.76 -27.98
CA MET A 1 -14.24 -6.08 -28.54
C MET A 1 -13.30 -6.72 -27.56
N ASN A 2 -13.63 -7.92 -27.05
CA ASN A 2 -12.71 -8.62 -26.15
C ASN A 2 -11.43 -8.97 -26.94
N ASN A 3 -10.30 -8.46 -26.49
CA ASN A 3 -9.00 -8.85 -27.05
C ASN A 3 -8.85 -10.38 -26.92
N PRO A 4 -8.51 -11.11 -27.99
CA PRO A 4 -8.29 -12.55 -27.90
C PRO A 4 -7.11 -12.86 -26.95
N VAL A 5 -7.13 -14.03 -26.33
CA VAL A 5 -6.01 -14.52 -25.53
C VAL A 5 -4.85 -14.85 -26.46
N ASP A 6 -3.69 -14.25 -26.24
CA ASP A 6 -2.48 -14.48 -27.05
C ASP A 6 -1.46 -15.34 -26.30
N TRP A 7 -1.45 -16.65 -26.55
CA TRP A 7 -0.50 -17.59 -25.96
C TRP A 7 0.96 -17.32 -26.34
N LYS A 8 1.21 -16.68 -27.50
CA LYS A 8 2.58 -16.28 -27.87
C LYS A 8 3.06 -15.13 -27.00
N ALA A 9 2.18 -14.19 -26.63
CA ALA A 9 2.48 -13.15 -25.66
C ALA A 9 2.85 -13.75 -24.29
N PHE A 10 2.10 -14.77 -23.83
CA PHE A 10 2.44 -15.52 -22.62
C PHE A 10 3.82 -16.19 -22.72
N GLU A 11 4.10 -16.90 -23.81
CA GLU A 11 5.41 -17.55 -24.03
C GLU A 11 6.55 -16.55 -24.05
N TYR A 12 6.37 -15.41 -24.67
CA TYR A 12 7.36 -14.33 -24.73
C TYR A 12 7.61 -13.72 -23.34
N LYS A 13 6.52 -13.38 -22.63
CA LYS A 13 6.57 -12.74 -21.30
C LYS A 13 7.26 -13.63 -20.28
N PHE A 14 6.97 -14.93 -20.30
CA PHE A 14 7.46 -15.91 -19.32
C PHE A 14 8.47 -16.90 -19.92
N SER A 15 9.28 -16.44 -20.88
CA SER A 15 10.24 -17.30 -21.63
C SER A 15 11.21 -18.09 -20.75
N THR A 16 11.56 -17.56 -19.56
CA THR A 16 12.44 -18.22 -18.58
C THR A 16 11.70 -18.99 -17.49
N GLY A 17 10.36 -18.94 -17.45
CA GLY A 17 9.56 -19.49 -16.35
C GLY A 17 8.10 -19.79 -16.73
N SER A 18 7.83 -20.29 -17.96
CA SER A 18 6.46 -20.55 -18.44
C SER A 18 5.68 -21.53 -17.56
N ARG A 19 6.34 -22.55 -16.99
CA ARG A 19 5.68 -23.55 -16.12
C ARG A 19 5.23 -22.93 -14.79
N PRO A 20 6.09 -22.29 -14.00
CA PRO A 20 5.65 -21.60 -12.77
C PRO A 20 4.61 -20.52 -13.02
N ALA A 21 4.72 -19.76 -14.13
CA ALA A 21 3.72 -18.76 -14.50
C ALA A 21 2.36 -19.41 -14.81
N PHE A 22 2.34 -20.53 -15.51
CA PHE A 22 1.11 -21.25 -15.82
C PHE A 22 0.50 -21.90 -14.56
N GLU A 23 1.31 -22.41 -13.64
CA GLU A 23 0.84 -22.85 -12.33
C GLU A 23 0.17 -21.71 -11.55
N GLY A 24 0.75 -20.51 -11.56
CA GLY A 24 0.16 -19.33 -10.96
C GLY A 24 -1.17 -18.92 -11.61
N LEU A 25 -1.24 -18.93 -12.93
CA LEU A 25 -2.48 -18.71 -13.68
C LEU A 25 -3.56 -19.74 -13.31
N ALA A 26 -3.21 -21.03 -13.36
CA ALA A 26 -4.14 -22.12 -13.04
C ALA A 26 -4.65 -22.04 -11.59
N TYR A 27 -3.79 -21.61 -10.65
CA TYR A 27 -4.19 -21.36 -9.27
C TYR A 27 -5.26 -20.27 -9.16
N ILE A 28 -5.08 -19.14 -9.84
CA ILE A 28 -6.06 -18.06 -9.84
C ILE A 28 -7.40 -18.53 -10.44
N LEU A 29 -7.33 -19.23 -11.57
CA LEU A 29 -8.51 -19.75 -12.24
C LEU A 29 -9.25 -20.78 -11.37
N PHE A 30 -8.54 -21.66 -10.70
CA PHE A 30 -9.10 -22.62 -9.76
C PHE A 30 -9.79 -21.94 -8.59
N CYS A 31 -9.14 -20.95 -7.97
CA CYS A 31 -9.72 -20.18 -6.87
C CYS A 31 -10.99 -19.43 -7.32
N HIS A 32 -10.99 -18.88 -8.54
CA HIS A 32 -12.18 -18.22 -9.11
C HIS A 32 -13.32 -19.21 -9.35
N GLU A 33 -13.04 -20.34 -10.01
CA GLU A 33 -14.03 -21.36 -10.36
C GLU A 33 -14.71 -21.96 -9.12
N PHE A 34 -13.92 -22.23 -8.06
CA PHE A 34 -14.41 -22.83 -6.82
C PHE A 34 -14.67 -21.82 -5.70
N LYS A 35 -14.76 -20.53 -6.02
CA LYS A 35 -15.11 -19.42 -5.10
C LYS A 35 -14.22 -19.37 -3.85
N GLN A 36 -12.95 -19.73 -3.99
CA GLN A 36 -11.96 -19.66 -2.92
C GLN A 36 -11.44 -18.23 -2.81
N THR A 37 -12.21 -17.35 -2.20
CA THR A 37 -11.98 -15.90 -2.16
C THR A 37 -10.64 -15.53 -1.50
N TYR A 38 -10.23 -16.30 -0.50
CA TYR A 38 -8.99 -16.06 0.26
C TYR A 38 -7.83 -16.93 -0.20
N GLY A 39 -8.02 -17.68 -1.30
CA GLY A 39 -7.04 -18.63 -1.80
C GLY A 39 -7.00 -19.94 -1.02
N ILE A 40 -6.08 -20.81 -1.42
CA ILE A 40 -5.86 -22.12 -0.80
C ILE A 40 -4.38 -22.24 -0.48
N PHE A 41 -4.07 -22.80 0.68
CA PHE A 41 -2.69 -22.95 1.12
C PHE A 41 -1.87 -23.82 0.15
N ARG A 42 -0.66 -23.34 -0.21
CA ARG A 42 0.32 -24.01 -1.09
C ARG A 42 1.62 -24.26 -0.35
N TYR A 43 2.19 -25.45 -0.57
CA TYR A 43 3.55 -25.72 -0.14
C TYR A 43 4.52 -25.61 -1.33
N TYR A 44 5.73 -25.14 -1.08
CA TYR A 44 6.78 -25.17 -2.10
C TYR A 44 7.06 -26.63 -2.51
N ASN A 45 7.08 -26.88 -3.83
CA ASN A 45 7.21 -28.24 -4.40
C ASN A 45 6.16 -29.24 -3.88
N GLN A 46 4.91 -28.81 -3.74
CA GLN A 46 3.82 -29.71 -3.37
C GLN A 46 3.66 -30.82 -4.44
N PRO A 47 3.74 -32.09 -4.07
CA PRO A 47 3.70 -33.17 -5.06
C PRO A 47 2.25 -33.51 -5.46
N TYR A 48 2.09 -33.84 -6.75
CA TYR A 48 0.90 -34.41 -7.38
C TYR A 48 -0.28 -33.46 -7.60
N ILE A 49 -0.49 -32.47 -6.77
CA ILE A 49 -1.44 -31.36 -6.95
C ILE A 49 -0.82 -30.06 -6.45
N GLU A 50 -1.29 -28.92 -6.96
CA GLU A 50 -0.62 -27.63 -6.75
C GLU A 50 -0.99 -26.93 -5.42
N THR A 51 -2.10 -27.36 -4.79
CA THR A 51 -2.58 -26.82 -3.50
C THR A 51 -3.05 -27.95 -2.59
N GLN A 52 -3.34 -27.66 -1.32
CA GLN A 52 -4.14 -28.58 -0.51
C GLN A 52 -5.50 -28.79 -1.17
N PRO A 53 -6.10 -30.02 -1.10
CA PRO A 53 -7.44 -30.22 -1.63
C PRO A 53 -8.46 -29.31 -0.96
N ALA A 54 -9.33 -28.68 -1.75
CA ALA A 54 -10.41 -27.85 -1.28
C ALA A 54 -11.72 -28.65 -1.18
N ASP A 55 -12.50 -28.40 -0.13
CA ASP A 55 -13.87 -28.85 -0.04
C ASP A 55 -14.75 -27.88 -0.84
N THR A 56 -15.58 -28.40 -1.72
CA THR A 56 -16.43 -27.60 -2.62
C THR A 56 -17.90 -27.70 -2.24
N ASP A 57 -18.72 -26.72 -2.68
CA ASP A 57 -20.14 -26.60 -2.35
C ASP A 57 -20.95 -27.85 -2.79
N ASP A 58 -20.49 -28.58 -3.80
CA ASP A 58 -21.11 -29.82 -4.32
C ASP A 58 -20.68 -31.07 -3.53
N GLY A 59 -19.93 -30.90 -2.44
CA GLY A 59 -19.54 -31.97 -1.52
C GLY A 59 -18.33 -32.81 -1.97
N HIS A 60 -17.60 -32.36 -2.99
CA HIS A 60 -16.37 -32.99 -3.44
C HIS A 60 -15.13 -32.40 -2.78
N LYS A 61 -14.12 -33.25 -2.65
CA LYS A 61 -12.78 -32.82 -2.24
C LYS A 61 -11.87 -32.74 -3.45
N VAL A 62 -11.64 -31.53 -3.92
CA VAL A 62 -11.06 -31.24 -5.23
C VAL A 62 -9.61 -30.76 -5.10
N GLY A 63 -8.73 -31.33 -5.90
CA GLY A 63 -7.39 -30.83 -6.16
C GLY A 63 -7.20 -30.43 -7.62
N PHE A 64 -6.20 -29.61 -7.91
CA PHE A 64 -5.86 -29.34 -9.30
C PHE A 64 -4.39 -29.56 -9.58
N GLN A 65 -4.07 -29.77 -10.86
CA GLN A 65 -2.72 -29.82 -11.39
C GLN A 65 -2.61 -28.99 -12.67
N ALA A 66 -1.59 -28.15 -12.74
CA ALA A 66 -1.27 -27.35 -13.91
C ALA A 66 -0.19 -28.04 -14.75
N LYS A 67 -0.41 -28.18 -16.04
CA LYS A 67 0.52 -28.78 -17.00
C LYS A 67 0.72 -27.85 -18.19
N TYR A 68 1.90 -27.21 -18.21
CA TYR A 68 2.36 -26.43 -19.36
C TYR A 68 3.21 -27.29 -20.28
N TYR A 69 2.80 -27.44 -21.51
CA TYR A 69 3.47 -28.22 -22.53
C TYR A 69 3.92 -27.33 -23.70
N ASP A 70 5.14 -27.55 -24.16
CA ASP A 70 5.69 -26.85 -25.33
C ASP A 70 4.91 -27.14 -26.61
N ALA A 71 4.99 -26.25 -27.61
CA ALA A 71 4.19 -26.31 -28.84
C ALA A 71 4.21 -27.69 -29.53
N GLY A 72 5.36 -28.34 -29.61
CA GLY A 72 5.56 -29.66 -30.25
C GLY A 72 5.11 -30.88 -29.43
N THR A 73 4.70 -30.72 -28.16
CA THR A 73 4.36 -31.85 -27.30
C THR A 73 3.06 -32.50 -27.75
N GLN A 74 3.07 -33.82 -27.99
CA GLN A 74 1.89 -34.61 -28.23
C GLN A 74 1.29 -35.09 -26.89
N MET A 75 -0.01 -34.85 -26.68
CA MET A 75 -0.68 -35.19 -25.42
C MET A 75 -0.70 -36.71 -25.12
N SER A 76 -0.74 -37.56 -26.14
CA SER A 76 -0.66 -39.00 -25.99
C SER A 76 0.63 -39.45 -25.30
N SER A 77 1.74 -38.72 -25.49
CA SER A 77 3.02 -39.08 -24.85
C SER A 77 3.02 -38.73 -23.34
N LYS A 78 2.02 -38.06 -22.83
CA LYS A 78 1.89 -37.60 -21.43
C LYS A 78 0.93 -38.45 -20.60
N GLU A 79 0.36 -39.51 -21.19
CA GLU A 79 -0.64 -40.35 -20.53
C GLU A 79 -0.10 -40.94 -19.20
N GLN A 80 1.13 -41.44 -19.20
CA GLN A 80 1.73 -42.04 -17.98
C GLN A 80 2.01 -40.98 -16.89
N ASP A 81 2.56 -39.82 -17.26
CA ASP A 81 2.82 -38.73 -16.31
C ASP A 81 1.53 -38.25 -15.59
N LEU A 82 0.40 -38.22 -16.32
CA LEU A 82 -0.90 -37.82 -15.76
C LEU A 82 -1.47 -38.93 -14.86
N LYS A 83 -1.33 -40.21 -15.23
CA LYS A 83 -1.71 -41.35 -14.37
C LYS A 83 -0.89 -41.41 -13.07
N ASP A 84 0.40 -41.14 -13.15
CA ASP A 84 1.27 -41.11 -11.98
C ASP A 84 0.89 -39.99 -11.02
N ALA A 85 0.50 -38.82 -11.56
CA ALA A 85 -0.02 -37.72 -10.75
C ALA A 85 -1.33 -38.07 -10.02
N ILE A 86 -2.28 -38.74 -10.72
CA ILE A 86 -3.54 -39.18 -10.13
C ILE A 86 -3.29 -40.19 -9.01
N LYS A 87 -2.46 -41.18 -9.27
CA LYS A 87 -2.08 -42.22 -8.28
C LYS A 87 -1.40 -41.59 -7.04
N GLY A 88 -0.48 -40.67 -7.30
CA GLY A 88 0.22 -39.99 -6.23
C GLY A 88 -0.69 -39.12 -5.38
N ALA A 89 -1.61 -38.40 -6.00
CA ALA A 89 -2.61 -37.59 -5.30
C ALA A 89 -3.52 -38.46 -4.42
N LYS A 90 -4.04 -39.58 -4.96
CA LYS A 90 -4.86 -40.53 -4.20
C LYS A 90 -4.17 -41.06 -2.96
N ASN A 91 -2.89 -41.39 -3.10
CA ASN A 91 -2.12 -41.94 -1.99
C ASN A 91 -1.77 -40.92 -0.91
N LYS A 92 -1.58 -39.70 -1.30
CA LYS A 92 -1.10 -38.64 -0.39
C LYS A 92 -2.23 -37.84 0.29
N TYR A 93 -3.32 -37.59 -0.41
CA TYR A 93 -4.38 -36.72 0.08
C TYR A 93 -5.64 -37.49 0.41
N ALA A 94 -5.88 -37.71 1.71
CA ALA A 94 -7.04 -38.46 2.18
C ALA A 94 -8.35 -37.77 1.75
N GLY A 95 -9.23 -38.60 1.16
CA GLY A 95 -10.56 -38.17 0.77
C GLY A 95 -10.64 -37.38 -0.56
N ILE A 96 -9.52 -37.15 -1.26
CA ILE A 96 -9.58 -36.55 -2.59
C ILE A 96 -10.38 -37.46 -3.55
N ASP A 97 -11.36 -36.89 -4.21
CA ASP A 97 -12.27 -37.60 -5.11
C ASP A 97 -12.42 -36.95 -6.49
N ARG A 98 -11.85 -35.74 -6.68
CA ARG A 98 -11.81 -35.06 -7.96
C ARG A 98 -10.47 -34.37 -8.20
N ILE A 99 -9.93 -34.49 -9.43
CA ILE A 99 -8.74 -33.78 -9.87
C ILE A 99 -9.03 -33.02 -11.15
N ILE A 100 -8.68 -31.72 -11.16
CA ILE A 100 -8.81 -30.86 -12.32
C ILE A 100 -7.45 -30.62 -12.94
N PHE A 101 -7.30 -30.96 -14.20
CA PHE A 101 -6.11 -30.67 -14.98
C PHE A 101 -6.29 -29.40 -15.78
N TYR A 102 -5.53 -28.35 -15.47
CA TYR A 102 -5.36 -27.16 -16.31
C TYR A 102 -4.22 -27.43 -17.30
N ILE A 103 -4.51 -27.31 -18.60
CA ILE A 103 -3.56 -27.65 -19.67
C ILE A 103 -3.62 -26.58 -20.75
N ASN A 104 -2.45 -26.05 -21.14
CA ASN A 104 -2.33 -25.05 -22.20
C ASN A 104 -2.52 -25.61 -23.63
N LYS A 105 -3.15 -26.76 -23.77
CA LYS A 105 -3.40 -27.45 -25.04
C LYS A 105 -4.82 -27.99 -25.13
N GLU A 106 -5.23 -28.24 -26.37
CA GLU A 106 -6.46 -28.98 -26.65
C GLU A 106 -6.18 -30.47 -26.90
N PHE A 107 -7.15 -31.29 -26.57
CA PHE A 107 -7.14 -32.69 -26.98
C PHE A 107 -7.49 -32.81 -28.46
N SER A 108 -6.79 -33.67 -29.16
CA SER A 108 -7.15 -34.00 -30.56
C SER A 108 -8.49 -34.71 -30.58
N ALA A 109 -9.34 -34.35 -31.51
CA ALA A 109 -10.59 -35.14 -31.77
C ALA A 109 -10.21 -36.58 -32.15
N SER A 110 -11.08 -37.54 -31.74
CA SER A 110 -10.94 -38.92 -32.23
C SER A 110 -11.25 -38.99 -33.70
N SER A 111 -10.42 -39.74 -34.45
CA SER A 111 -10.71 -40.05 -35.85
C SER A 111 -11.67 -41.24 -35.99
N ALA A 112 -12.04 -41.93 -34.93
CA ALA A 112 -12.95 -43.07 -34.93
C ALA A 112 -14.42 -42.61 -34.96
N LYS A 113 -15.24 -43.19 -35.80
CA LYS A 113 -16.66 -42.78 -36.02
C LYS A 113 -17.53 -42.83 -34.76
N ASP A 114 -17.17 -43.63 -33.79
CA ASP A 114 -17.99 -43.91 -32.59
C ASP A 114 -17.36 -43.36 -31.29
N LYS A 115 -16.31 -42.56 -31.36
CA LYS A 115 -15.63 -42.02 -30.20
C LYS A 115 -15.38 -40.51 -30.32
N ASP A 116 -15.94 -39.74 -29.41
CA ASP A 116 -15.73 -38.29 -29.37
C ASP A 116 -14.35 -37.92 -28.76
N LYS A 117 -13.85 -38.76 -27.85
CA LYS A 117 -12.57 -38.52 -27.12
C LYS A 117 -11.46 -39.41 -27.66
N PRO A 118 -10.19 -38.92 -27.67
CA PRO A 118 -9.03 -39.75 -28.02
C PRO A 118 -8.81 -40.85 -26.99
N GLU A 119 -8.22 -41.98 -27.41
CA GLU A 119 -8.03 -43.16 -26.54
C GLU A 119 -7.24 -42.87 -25.28
N TYR A 120 -6.15 -42.12 -25.37
CA TYR A 120 -5.34 -41.76 -24.23
C TYR A 120 -6.12 -40.97 -23.18
N GLN A 121 -7.04 -40.10 -23.58
CA GLN A 121 -7.93 -39.35 -22.66
C GLN A 121 -8.86 -40.34 -21.94
N LEU A 122 -9.50 -41.23 -22.66
CA LEU A 122 -10.36 -42.27 -22.08
C LEU A 122 -9.60 -43.17 -21.09
N HIS A 123 -8.37 -43.54 -21.43
CA HIS A 123 -7.50 -44.31 -20.53
C HIS A 123 -7.20 -43.58 -19.22
N ILE A 124 -6.92 -42.29 -19.26
CA ILE A 124 -6.65 -41.48 -18.07
C ILE A 124 -7.91 -41.34 -17.20
N GLU A 125 -9.07 -41.01 -17.83
CA GLU A 125 -10.34 -40.88 -17.14
C GLU A 125 -10.76 -42.23 -16.48
N LYS A 126 -10.63 -43.32 -17.20
CA LYS A 126 -10.88 -44.68 -16.66
C LYS A 126 -9.96 -45.01 -15.50
N TYR A 127 -8.66 -44.70 -15.63
CA TYR A 127 -7.69 -44.93 -14.54
C TYR A 127 -8.04 -44.13 -13.29
N GLY A 128 -8.49 -42.86 -13.44
CA GLY A 128 -8.99 -42.07 -12.33
C GLY A 128 -10.23 -42.70 -11.69
N ALA A 129 -11.22 -43.09 -12.50
CA ALA A 129 -12.43 -43.77 -12.03
C ALA A 129 -12.16 -45.06 -11.27
N ASP A 130 -11.22 -45.88 -11.74
CA ASP A 130 -10.79 -47.13 -11.09
C ASP A 130 -10.17 -46.87 -9.68
N LEU A 131 -9.62 -45.66 -9.45
CA LEU A 131 -9.10 -45.19 -8.16
C LEU A 131 -10.16 -44.38 -7.34
N GLY A 132 -11.39 -44.23 -7.85
CA GLY A 132 -12.43 -43.43 -7.21
C GLY A 132 -12.12 -41.93 -7.26
N ILE A 133 -11.53 -41.47 -8.36
CA ILE A 133 -11.23 -40.06 -8.63
C ILE A 133 -11.86 -39.64 -9.95
N GLU A 134 -12.73 -38.64 -9.92
CA GLU A 134 -13.26 -37.97 -11.11
C GLU A 134 -12.18 -37.07 -11.73
N ILE A 135 -11.96 -37.18 -13.02
CA ILE A 135 -11.00 -36.36 -13.77
C ILE A 135 -11.76 -35.34 -14.59
N GLN A 136 -11.44 -34.06 -14.38
CA GLN A 136 -11.96 -32.96 -15.19
C GLN A 136 -10.81 -32.21 -15.88
N TRP A 137 -11.11 -31.69 -17.08
CA TRP A 137 -10.14 -31.03 -17.92
C TRP A 137 -10.48 -29.56 -18.13
N ARG A 138 -9.47 -28.72 -18.04
CA ARG A 138 -9.51 -27.31 -18.41
C ARG A 138 -8.44 -27.09 -19.48
N GLY A 139 -8.79 -27.42 -20.72
CA GLY A 139 -7.93 -27.18 -21.89
C GLY A 139 -7.85 -25.69 -22.25
N GLN A 140 -7.10 -25.40 -23.29
CA GLN A 140 -6.85 -24.04 -23.76
C GLN A 140 -8.13 -23.23 -23.96
N SER A 141 -9.11 -23.77 -24.73
CA SER A 141 -10.38 -23.08 -25.00
C SER A 141 -11.20 -22.82 -23.73
N HIS A 142 -11.10 -23.71 -22.73
CA HIS A 142 -11.77 -23.54 -21.45
C HIS A 142 -11.14 -22.39 -20.67
N ILE A 143 -9.81 -22.34 -20.61
CA ILE A 143 -9.05 -21.25 -19.99
C ILE A 143 -9.37 -19.92 -20.68
N GLU A 144 -9.38 -19.88 -22.01
CA GLU A 144 -9.75 -18.69 -22.79
C GLU A 144 -11.16 -18.20 -22.50
N LYS A 145 -12.11 -19.14 -22.34
CA LYS A 145 -13.50 -18.83 -21.96
C LYS A 145 -13.57 -18.20 -20.57
N MET A 146 -12.86 -18.76 -19.58
CA MET A 146 -12.80 -18.18 -18.23
C MET A 146 -12.20 -16.77 -18.26
N LEU A 147 -11.10 -16.58 -18.99
CA LEU A 147 -10.45 -15.29 -19.14
C LEU A 147 -11.26 -14.25 -19.95
N ALA A 148 -12.35 -14.66 -20.59
CA ALA A 148 -13.29 -13.74 -21.24
C ALA A 148 -14.30 -13.12 -20.25
N GLU A 149 -14.38 -13.63 -19.02
CA GLU A 149 -15.21 -13.08 -17.97
C GLU A 149 -14.66 -11.73 -17.51
N GLU A 150 -15.55 -10.75 -17.26
CA GLU A 150 -15.14 -9.40 -16.87
C GLU A 150 -14.32 -9.39 -15.57
N GLU A 151 -14.67 -10.28 -14.65
CA GLU A 151 -13.96 -10.44 -13.37
C GLU A 151 -12.51 -10.92 -13.51
N LEU A 152 -12.16 -11.58 -14.62
CA LEU A 152 -10.81 -12.09 -14.91
C LEU A 152 -10.05 -11.26 -15.96
N LYS A 153 -10.58 -10.12 -16.36
CA LYS A 153 -9.97 -9.23 -17.35
C LYS A 153 -8.54 -8.82 -16.96
N TYR A 154 -8.31 -8.51 -15.69
CA TYR A 154 -6.97 -8.15 -15.21
C TYR A 154 -6.01 -9.35 -15.20
N VAL A 155 -6.49 -10.57 -14.90
CA VAL A 155 -5.68 -11.81 -15.00
C VAL A 155 -5.26 -12.04 -16.45
N LYS A 156 -6.19 -11.88 -17.39
CA LYS A 156 -5.90 -11.93 -18.82
C LYS A 156 -4.82 -10.92 -19.22
N ASN A 157 -4.95 -9.67 -18.78
CA ASN A 157 -3.96 -8.63 -19.06
C ASN A 157 -2.60 -8.97 -18.42
N MET A 158 -2.61 -9.43 -17.17
CA MET A 158 -1.39 -9.78 -16.45
C MET A 158 -0.59 -10.91 -17.13
N TYR A 159 -1.27 -11.91 -17.70
CA TYR A 159 -0.59 -13.07 -18.25
C TYR A 159 -0.42 -13.05 -19.78
N PHE A 160 -1.35 -12.45 -20.53
CA PHE A 160 -1.43 -12.59 -21.99
C PHE A 160 -1.25 -11.28 -22.77
N ASN A 161 -1.33 -10.14 -22.14
CA ASN A 161 -1.05 -8.91 -22.85
C ASN A 161 0.43 -8.57 -22.69
N ALA A 162 1.05 -8.24 -23.82
CA ALA A 162 2.34 -7.56 -23.82
C ALA A 162 2.21 -6.09 -23.36
N ASP A 163 1.01 -5.70 -22.91
CA ASP A 163 0.74 -4.37 -22.42
C ASP A 163 1.35 -4.24 -21.02
N ALA A 164 2.48 -3.52 -20.98
CA ALA A 164 3.17 -3.12 -19.75
C ALA A 164 2.26 -2.25 -18.83
N GLY A 165 1.02 -2.00 -19.23
CA GLY A 165 0.10 -1.09 -18.54
C GLY A 165 -0.25 -1.54 -17.14
N ILE A 166 -0.66 -2.79 -16.95
CA ILE A 166 -1.07 -3.29 -15.62
C ILE A 166 0.13 -3.43 -14.67
N ASP A 167 1.28 -3.87 -15.19
CA ASP A 167 2.52 -3.94 -14.41
C ASP A 167 2.96 -2.53 -14.02
N ARG A 168 2.89 -1.58 -14.95
CA ARG A 168 3.16 -0.16 -14.71
C ARG A 168 2.18 0.44 -13.71
N PHE A 169 0.90 0.10 -13.80
CA PHE A 169 -0.11 0.54 -12.83
C PHE A 169 0.22 0.03 -11.42
N HIS A 170 0.57 -1.25 -11.28
CA HIS A 170 1.06 -1.82 -10.02
C HIS A 170 2.30 -1.08 -9.51
N GLU A 171 3.31 -0.88 -10.37
CA GLU A 171 4.53 -0.14 -10.02
C GLU A 171 4.22 1.29 -9.57
N ASN A 172 3.31 1.98 -10.25
CA ASN A 172 2.89 3.34 -9.88
C ASN A 172 2.29 3.38 -8.46
N LEU A 173 1.43 2.42 -8.09
CA LEU A 173 0.85 2.33 -6.75
C LEU A 173 1.92 2.09 -5.67
N ILE A 174 2.88 1.21 -5.95
CA ILE A 174 4.00 0.94 -5.03
C ILE A 174 4.93 2.14 -4.92
N ASN A 175 5.24 2.80 -6.03
CA ASN A 175 6.08 4.00 -6.06
C ASN A 175 5.41 5.15 -5.30
N HIS A 176 4.10 5.33 -5.44
CA HIS A 176 3.34 6.33 -4.69
C HIS A 176 3.47 6.11 -3.17
N LYS A 177 3.23 4.88 -2.69
CA LYS A 177 3.48 4.51 -1.29
C LYS A 177 4.90 4.83 -0.85
N ASN A 178 5.91 4.45 -1.65
CA ASN A 178 7.31 4.66 -1.32
C ASN A 178 7.66 6.17 -1.29
N SER A 179 7.05 6.98 -2.16
CA SER A 179 7.18 8.43 -2.16
C SER A 179 6.67 9.04 -0.85
N ILE A 180 5.49 8.63 -0.37
CA ILE A 180 4.97 9.08 0.92
C ILE A 180 5.93 8.67 2.06
N LEU A 181 6.32 7.39 2.11
CA LEU A 181 7.20 6.87 3.17
C LEU A 181 8.58 7.52 3.20
N LYS A 182 9.08 7.99 2.05
CA LYS A 182 10.37 8.71 1.95
C LYS A 182 10.38 10.00 2.76
N HIS A 183 9.24 10.70 2.82
CA HIS A 183 9.11 11.97 3.54
C HIS A 183 8.77 11.80 5.02
N ILE A 184 8.50 10.58 5.48
CA ILE A 184 8.24 10.28 6.88
C ILE A 184 9.57 9.93 7.56
N HIS A 185 9.96 10.71 8.56
CA HIS A 185 11.14 10.46 9.38
C HIS A 185 10.73 9.72 10.65
N SER A 186 11.31 8.53 10.88
CA SER A 186 11.10 7.73 12.08
C SER A 186 12.29 7.77 13.04
N THR A 187 13.36 8.48 12.66
CA THR A 187 14.54 8.76 13.48
C THR A 187 14.81 10.25 13.55
N ILE A 188 15.42 10.69 14.63
CA ILE A 188 15.93 12.05 14.81
C ILE A 188 17.44 12.02 14.56
N GLN A 189 17.95 12.90 13.71
CA GLN A 189 19.38 13.06 13.52
C GLN A 189 19.93 14.05 14.56
N TYR A 190 20.96 13.66 15.29
CA TYR A 190 21.64 14.52 16.26
C TYR A 190 23.14 14.19 16.34
N ASN A 191 24.01 15.18 16.05
CA ASN A 191 25.48 15.02 16.08
C ASN A 191 25.94 13.76 15.31
N GLU A 192 25.52 13.62 14.05
CA GLU A 192 25.85 12.48 13.18
C GLU A 192 25.35 11.11 13.69
N LYS A 193 24.50 11.08 14.71
CA LYS A 193 23.90 9.87 15.26
C LYS A 193 22.39 9.84 14.97
N GLU A 194 21.87 8.65 14.78
CA GLU A 194 20.43 8.43 14.71
C GLU A 194 19.88 8.15 16.11
N VAL A 195 19.01 9.03 16.57
CA VAL A 195 18.22 8.83 17.80
C VAL A 195 16.91 8.16 17.39
N LYS A 196 16.81 6.86 17.62
CA LYS A 196 15.57 6.11 17.40
C LYS A 196 14.75 6.10 18.68
N ILE A 197 13.55 6.63 18.61
CA ILE A 197 12.59 6.58 19.71
C ILE A 197 11.70 5.35 19.47
N PRO A 198 11.78 4.33 20.32
CA PRO A 198 10.99 3.12 20.16
C PRO A 198 9.49 3.45 20.10
N GLN A 199 8.82 2.99 19.05
CA GLN A 199 7.37 3.08 18.91
C GLN A 199 6.73 1.74 19.26
N ASP A 200 5.64 1.77 20.01
CA ASP A 200 4.84 0.57 20.24
C ASP A 200 3.85 0.39 19.10
N TYR A 201 4.07 -0.64 18.29
CA TYR A 201 3.18 -1.02 17.18
C TYR A 201 2.58 -2.43 17.35
N GLN A 202 2.59 -2.99 18.58
CA GLN A 202 2.02 -4.32 18.82
C GLN A 202 0.55 -4.38 18.41
N LYS A 203 -0.22 -3.34 18.74
CA LYS A 203 -1.65 -3.27 18.34
C LYS A 203 -1.86 -3.29 16.82
N LEU A 204 -0.90 -2.79 16.02
CA LEU A 204 -1.00 -2.88 14.55
C LEU A 204 -0.75 -4.31 14.07
N THR A 205 0.16 -5.02 14.71
CA THR A 205 0.39 -6.44 14.43
C THR A 205 -0.85 -7.26 14.78
N ASP A 206 -1.41 -7.05 15.97
CA ASP A 206 -2.65 -7.71 16.43
C ASP A 206 -3.83 -7.38 15.50
N PHE A 207 -3.92 -6.13 15.03
CA PHE A 207 -4.94 -5.71 14.07
C PHE A 207 -4.85 -6.48 12.76
N GLN A 208 -3.66 -6.73 12.23
CA GLN A 208 -3.52 -7.48 10.99
C GLN A 208 -4.05 -8.91 11.08
N GLU A 209 -3.95 -9.53 12.25
CA GLU A 209 -4.41 -10.89 12.52
C GLU A 209 -5.87 -10.97 12.99
N SER A 210 -6.48 -9.82 13.32
CA SER A 210 -7.86 -9.76 13.83
C SER A 210 -8.90 -9.75 12.71
N ASP A 211 -10.17 -9.98 13.05
CA ASP A 211 -11.31 -9.82 12.13
C ASP A 211 -11.72 -8.34 11.91
N THR A 212 -11.15 -7.42 12.68
CA THR A 212 -11.45 -5.98 12.57
C THR A 212 -10.89 -5.44 11.26
N GLN A 213 -11.71 -4.74 10.48
CA GLN A 213 -11.29 -4.18 9.20
C GLN A 213 -10.64 -2.80 9.28
N VAL A 214 -10.91 -2.03 10.35
CA VAL A 214 -10.41 -0.66 10.48
C VAL A 214 -9.61 -0.49 11.76
N MET A 215 -8.43 0.13 11.63
CA MET A 215 -7.60 0.57 12.75
C MET A 215 -7.35 2.07 12.63
N ILE A 216 -7.55 2.80 13.73
CA ILE A 216 -7.31 4.23 13.81
C ILE A 216 -6.12 4.50 14.73
N ILE A 217 -5.09 5.11 14.19
CA ILE A 217 -3.96 5.67 14.95
C ILE A 217 -4.23 7.16 15.14
N HIS A 218 -4.38 7.61 16.38
CA HIS A 218 -4.62 9.01 16.65
C HIS A 218 -3.60 9.58 17.66
N GLY A 219 -3.47 10.89 17.66
CA GLY A 219 -2.52 11.63 18.52
C GLY A 219 -2.39 13.09 18.08
N ALA A 220 -1.67 13.88 18.84
CA ALA A 220 -1.39 15.27 18.48
C ALA A 220 -0.62 15.39 17.14
N ALA A 221 -0.62 16.58 16.53
CA ALA A 221 0.30 16.87 15.42
C ALA A 221 1.75 16.67 15.90
N GLY A 222 2.59 16.03 15.08
CA GLY A 222 4.00 15.77 15.42
C GLY A 222 4.25 14.70 16.49
N ALA A 223 3.23 13.98 16.97
CA ALA A 223 3.40 12.92 17.98
C ALA A 223 4.07 11.64 17.44
N GLY A 224 4.21 11.48 16.11
CA GLY A 224 4.85 10.33 15.50
C GLY A 224 3.90 9.27 14.91
N LYS A 225 2.63 9.59 14.66
CA LYS A 225 1.65 8.66 14.08
C LYS A 225 2.15 7.99 12.79
N SER A 226 2.53 8.80 11.80
CA SER A 226 3.03 8.30 10.51
C SER A 226 4.38 7.59 10.66
N ALA A 227 5.24 8.03 11.61
CA ALA A 227 6.50 7.35 11.93
C ALA A 227 6.25 5.95 12.51
N THR A 228 5.25 5.79 13.39
CA THR A 228 4.83 4.47 13.91
C THR A 228 4.37 3.54 12.79
N VAL A 229 3.60 4.05 11.82
CA VAL A 229 3.18 3.29 10.64
C VAL A 229 4.39 2.87 9.80
N LYS A 230 5.35 3.77 9.58
CA LYS A 230 6.58 3.46 8.83
C LYS A 230 7.40 2.38 9.53
N ASP A 231 7.64 2.51 10.84
CA ASP A 231 8.40 1.50 11.61
C ASP A 231 7.71 0.13 11.58
N PHE A 232 6.38 0.11 11.70
CA PHE A 232 5.58 -1.10 11.54
C PHE A 232 5.78 -1.74 10.16
N LEU A 233 5.66 -0.98 9.07
CA LEU A 233 5.87 -1.49 7.72
C LEU A 233 7.30 -1.99 7.48
N GLU A 234 8.30 -1.34 8.08
CA GLU A 234 9.69 -1.77 7.98
C GLU A 234 9.95 -3.08 8.75
N ALA A 235 9.31 -3.26 9.89
CA ALA A 235 9.36 -4.52 10.64
C ALA A 235 8.70 -5.67 9.86
N GLU A 236 7.59 -5.39 9.17
CA GLU A 236 6.85 -6.36 8.37
C GLU A 236 7.51 -6.75 7.04
N LYS A 237 8.41 -5.93 6.46
CA LYS A 237 9.13 -6.23 5.20
C LYS A 237 9.83 -7.59 5.20
N LYS A 238 10.08 -8.18 6.37
CA LYS A 238 10.68 -9.52 6.52
C LYS A 238 9.68 -10.65 6.33
N GLN A 239 8.38 -10.38 6.35
CA GLN A 239 7.31 -11.34 6.12
C GLN A 239 6.82 -11.16 4.68
N LYS A 240 6.88 -12.23 3.88
CA LYS A 240 6.50 -12.20 2.46
C LYS A 240 4.98 -12.07 2.25
N GLU A 241 4.61 -11.41 1.15
CA GLU A 241 3.29 -11.50 0.47
C GLU A 241 2.13 -10.70 1.09
N LYS A 242 2.40 -9.47 1.57
CA LYS A 242 1.31 -8.57 1.95
C LYS A 242 1.23 -7.39 0.98
N ILE A 243 0.07 -7.19 0.38
CA ILE A 243 -0.18 -5.99 -0.43
C ILE A 243 -0.51 -4.82 0.49
N THR A 244 0.33 -3.81 0.44
CA THR A 244 0.11 -2.57 1.18
C THR A 244 0.13 -1.38 0.25
N LEU A 245 -0.99 -0.67 0.19
CA LEU A 245 -1.14 0.62 -0.47
C LEU A 245 -1.16 1.72 0.58
N MET A 246 -0.67 2.90 0.22
CA MET A 246 -0.70 4.06 1.11
C MET A 246 -1.03 5.32 0.31
N PHE A 247 -1.99 6.08 0.83
CA PHE A 247 -2.44 7.34 0.28
C PHE A 247 -2.46 8.39 1.39
N SER A 248 -2.16 9.63 1.05
CA SER A 248 -2.53 10.76 1.91
C SER A 248 -4.04 11.00 1.76
N ALA A 249 -4.71 11.45 2.81
CA ALA A 249 -6.13 11.80 2.70
C ALA A 249 -6.39 12.86 1.62
N SER A 250 -5.43 13.74 1.35
CA SER A 250 -5.51 14.73 0.25
C SER A 250 -5.47 14.08 -1.15
N ASP A 251 -4.89 12.88 -1.31
CA ASP A 251 -4.92 12.17 -2.59
C ASP A 251 -6.31 11.69 -2.95
N LEU A 252 -7.13 11.45 -1.92
CA LEU A 252 -8.51 10.97 -2.06
C LEU A 252 -9.53 12.10 -2.20
N ASP A 253 -9.12 13.38 -2.09
CA ASP A 253 -9.97 14.55 -2.34
C ASP A 253 -10.08 14.85 -3.84
N VAL A 254 -10.76 13.98 -4.56
CA VAL A 254 -10.90 14.00 -6.00
C VAL A 254 -12.36 14.07 -6.42
N LYS A 255 -12.63 14.68 -7.60
CA LYS A 255 -13.98 14.82 -8.12
C LYS A 255 -14.62 13.48 -8.51
N GLU A 256 -13.83 12.53 -8.97
CA GLU A 256 -14.26 11.21 -9.41
C GLU A 256 -13.34 10.14 -8.83
N GLU A 257 -13.89 9.02 -8.37
CA GLU A 257 -13.21 7.98 -7.59
C GLU A 257 -11.96 7.35 -8.25
N ASN A 258 -11.83 7.43 -9.57
CA ASN A 258 -10.66 6.87 -10.26
C ASN A 258 -9.49 7.86 -10.37
N LEU A 259 -9.70 9.15 -10.12
CA LEU A 259 -8.67 10.18 -10.33
C LEU A 259 -7.50 10.09 -9.36
N PHE A 260 -7.71 9.52 -8.16
CA PHE A 260 -6.63 9.36 -7.17
C PHE A 260 -5.58 8.31 -7.56
N LEU A 261 -5.89 7.46 -8.54
CA LEU A 261 -4.97 6.43 -9.02
C LEU A 261 -3.94 6.94 -10.02
N TYR A 262 -4.11 8.19 -10.49
CA TYR A 262 -3.21 8.87 -11.44
C TYR A 262 -2.93 8.09 -12.73
N ASP A 263 -3.86 7.20 -13.12
CA ASP A 263 -3.77 6.41 -14.34
C ASP A 263 -5.05 6.57 -15.16
N GLY A 264 -4.94 7.09 -16.40
CA GLY A 264 -6.08 7.30 -17.27
C GLY A 264 -6.70 6.03 -17.88
N ASN A 265 -6.01 4.88 -17.72
CA ASN A 265 -6.42 3.61 -18.32
C ASN A 265 -7.00 2.62 -17.29
N TYR A 266 -6.62 2.77 -16.02
CA TYR A 266 -7.00 1.87 -14.94
C TYR A 266 -7.74 2.61 -13.85
N GLY A 267 -8.80 2.00 -13.34
CA GLY A 267 -9.64 2.55 -12.31
C GLY A 267 -9.63 1.72 -11.02
N LEU A 268 -10.49 2.11 -10.09
CA LEU A 268 -10.62 1.47 -8.78
C LEU A 268 -11.03 -0.01 -8.90
N GLN A 269 -11.84 -0.36 -9.91
CA GLN A 269 -12.22 -1.76 -10.17
C GLN A 269 -11.03 -2.60 -10.64
N ASP A 270 -10.16 -2.02 -11.47
CA ASP A 270 -8.93 -2.69 -11.92
C ASP A 270 -7.97 -2.91 -10.74
N LEU A 271 -7.84 -1.94 -9.82
CA LEU A 271 -7.09 -2.07 -8.57
C LEU A 271 -7.61 -3.25 -7.74
N PHE A 272 -8.92 -3.31 -7.50
CA PHE A 272 -9.51 -4.40 -6.74
C PHE A 272 -9.38 -5.74 -7.44
N GLY A 273 -9.50 -5.75 -8.76
CA GLY A 273 -9.27 -6.92 -9.59
C GLY A 273 -7.84 -7.44 -9.48
N LEU A 274 -6.85 -6.54 -9.57
CA LEU A 274 -5.42 -6.86 -9.50
C LEU A 274 -5.06 -7.60 -8.20
N TYR A 275 -5.65 -7.19 -7.07
CA TYR A 275 -5.34 -7.75 -5.76
C TYR A 275 -6.43 -8.67 -5.18
N LYS A 276 -7.39 -9.13 -6.00
CA LYS A 276 -8.54 -9.92 -5.54
C LYS A 276 -8.13 -11.19 -4.77
N ASN A 277 -7.08 -11.85 -5.24
CA ASN A 277 -6.62 -13.12 -4.70
C ASN A 277 -5.52 -13.01 -3.63
N GLU A 278 -5.16 -11.79 -3.26
CA GLU A 278 -4.20 -11.56 -2.18
C GLU A 278 -4.90 -11.72 -0.83
N GLU A 279 -4.35 -12.56 0.02
CA GLU A 279 -4.92 -12.85 1.34
C GLU A 279 -4.83 -11.64 2.28
N HIS A 280 -3.71 -10.93 2.25
CA HIS A 280 -3.44 -9.80 3.12
C HIS A 280 -3.38 -8.49 2.33
N ARG A 281 -4.44 -7.71 2.41
CA ARG A 281 -4.60 -6.43 1.72
C ARG A 281 -4.79 -5.31 2.73
N LEU A 282 -3.84 -4.38 2.77
CA LEU A 282 -3.86 -3.22 3.67
C LEU A 282 -3.86 -1.93 2.85
N CYS A 283 -4.82 -1.06 3.10
CA CYS A 283 -4.84 0.31 2.62
C CYS A 283 -4.58 1.25 3.80
N ILE A 284 -3.58 2.11 3.68
CA ILE A 284 -3.23 3.11 4.68
C ILE A 284 -3.68 4.47 4.18
N ILE A 285 -4.41 5.20 5.02
CA ILE A 285 -4.83 6.58 4.77
C ILE A 285 -4.14 7.46 5.81
N ASP A 286 -3.14 8.22 5.36
CA ASP A 286 -2.38 9.10 6.24
C ASP A 286 -2.99 10.50 6.31
N SER A 287 -2.93 11.10 7.50
CA SER A 287 -3.41 12.47 7.78
C SER A 287 -4.89 12.68 7.43
N ALA A 288 -5.75 11.77 7.92
CA ALA A 288 -7.18 11.76 7.61
C ALA A 288 -7.95 12.99 8.13
N GLU A 289 -7.38 13.80 9.04
CA GLU A 289 -7.96 15.09 9.43
C GLU A 289 -8.19 16.06 8.26
N LYS A 290 -7.46 15.87 7.14
CA LYS A 290 -7.62 16.70 5.93
C LYS A 290 -8.99 16.57 5.28
N TYR A 291 -9.77 15.53 5.64
CA TYR A 291 -11.16 15.41 5.17
C TYR A 291 -12.05 16.61 5.55
N CYS A 292 -11.73 17.31 6.65
CA CYS A 292 -12.49 18.45 7.13
C CYS A 292 -12.51 19.65 6.15
N THR A 293 -11.51 19.73 5.29
CA THR A 293 -11.38 20.75 4.26
C THR A 293 -11.42 20.15 2.85
N ALA A 294 -11.80 18.88 2.73
CA ALA A 294 -11.96 18.21 1.45
C ALA A 294 -13.11 18.85 0.64
N LYS A 295 -12.90 18.97 -0.67
CA LYS A 295 -13.90 19.50 -1.61
C LYS A 295 -14.95 18.47 -1.98
N TYR A 296 -14.57 17.19 -1.91
CA TYR A 296 -15.38 16.05 -2.35
C TYR A 296 -15.46 14.97 -1.28
N PRO A 297 -15.97 15.30 -0.07
CA PRO A 297 -15.98 14.36 1.06
C PRO A 297 -16.85 13.12 0.80
N GLU A 298 -17.87 13.24 -0.08
CA GLU A 298 -18.71 12.10 -0.47
C GLU A 298 -17.90 11.08 -1.25
N VAL A 299 -17.08 11.51 -2.22
CA VAL A 299 -16.22 10.63 -3.02
C VAL A 299 -15.17 9.95 -2.15
N PHE A 300 -14.61 10.68 -1.18
CA PHE A 300 -13.71 10.10 -0.18
C PHE A 300 -14.41 8.96 0.59
N GLY A 301 -15.64 9.22 1.06
CA GLY A 301 -16.46 8.21 1.75
C GLY A 301 -16.75 6.99 0.88
N ASP A 302 -17.11 7.19 -0.38
CA ASP A 302 -17.40 6.10 -1.34
C ASP A 302 -16.17 5.24 -1.60
N ILE A 303 -14.98 5.85 -1.79
CA ILE A 303 -13.71 5.12 -1.94
C ILE A 303 -13.45 4.26 -0.71
N LEU A 304 -13.58 4.83 0.50
CA LEU A 304 -13.38 4.11 1.76
C LEU A 304 -14.32 2.90 1.87
N GLN A 305 -15.61 3.09 1.59
CA GLN A 305 -16.60 2.01 1.64
C GLN A 305 -16.33 0.92 0.59
N GLN A 306 -15.84 1.28 -0.58
CA GLN A 306 -15.48 0.29 -1.60
C GLN A 306 -14.29 -0.58 -1.18
N PHE A 307 -13.28 -0.04 -0.51
CA PHE A 307 -12.20 -0.84 0.07
C PHE A 307 -12.73 -1.80 1.14
N LEU A 308 -13.59 -1.32 2.05
CA LEU A 308 -14.19 -2.14 3.11
C LEU A 308 -15.06 -3.26 2.54
N ALA A 309 -15.93 -2.95 1.57
CA ALA A 309 -16.82 -3.94 0.93
C ALA A 309 -16.07 -5.06 0.22
N ARG A 310 -14.80 -4.84 -0.15
CA ARG A 310 -13.94 -5.84 -0.81
C ARG A 310 -12.95 -6.51 0.15
N GLY A 311 -13.15 -6.35 1.45
CA GLY A 311 -12.38 -7.04 2.49
C GLY A 311 -10.96 -6.53 2.67
N TRP A 312 -10.67 -5.29 2.26
CA TRP A 312 -9.40 -4.65 2.62
C TRP A 312 -9.40 -4.26 4.09
N LYS A 313 -8.25 -4.42 4.74
CA LYS A 313 -8.00 -3.77 6.01
C LYS A 313 -7.59 -2.32 5.77
N ILE A 314 -8.05 -1.41 6.63
CA ILE A 314 -7.77 0.01 6.50
C ILE A 314 -7.11 0.51 7.78
N LEU A 315 -5.95 1.12 7.63
CA LEU A 315 -5.21 1.78 8.69
C LEU A 315 -5.28 3.30 8.47
N ILE A 316 -5.79 4.02 9.43
CA ILE A 316 -6.02 5.46 9.33
C ILE A 316 -5.17 6.18 10.37
N THR A 317 -4.38 7.17 9.96
CA THR A 317 -3.77 8.11 10.91
C THR A 317 -4.58 9.41 10.95
N ILE A 318 -4.84 9.94 12.14
CA ILE A 318 -5.66 11.12 12.32
C ILE A 318 -5.27 11.89 13.60
N ARG A 319 -5.44 13.20 13.64
CA ARG A 319 -5.30 13.97 14.88
C ARG A 319 -6.47 13.67 15.82
N THR A 320 -6.18 13.49 17.11
CA THR A 320 -7.20 13.14 18.14
C THR A 320 -8.41 14.06 18.07
N PHE A 321 -8.21 15.37 17.87
CA PHE A 321 -9.29 16.34 17.80
C PHE A 321 -10.33 16.04 16.71
N TYR A 322 -9.92 15.49 15.57
CA TYR A 322 -10.80 15.22 14.43
C TYR A 322 -11.36 13.79 14.39
N LYS A 323 -10.83 12.89 15.24
CA LYS A 323 -11.16 11.47 15.24
C LYS A 323 -12.68 11.21 15.32
N ASP A 324 -13.34 11.79 16.33
CA ASP A 324 -14.75 11.51 16.58
C ASP A 324 -15.64 12.01 15.42
N SER A 325 -15.30 13.18 14.85
CA SER A 325 -16.01 13.71 13.68
C SER A 325 -15.84 12.81 12.46
N PHE A 326 -14.61 12.34 12.20
CA PHE A 326 -14.31 11.40 11.13
C PHE A 326 -15.08 10.08 11.29
N CYS A 327 -15.04 9.48 12.48
CA CYS A 327 -15.72 8.21 12.77
C CYS A 327 -17.24 8.35 12.59
N ASN A 328 -17.83 9.44 13.07
CA ASN A 328 -19.26 9.70 12.94
C ASN A 328 -19.69 9.94 11.50
N THR A 329 -18.79 10.43 10.66
CA THR A 329 -19.07 10.72 9.23
C THR A 329 -18.91 9.46 8.39
N PHE A 330 -17.77 8.76 8.50
CA PHE A 330 -17.37 7.73 7.54
C PHE A 330 -17.44 6.29 8.07
N LEU A 331 -17.41 6.09 9.41
CA LEU A 331 -17.34 4.77 10.04
C LEU A 331 -18.54 4.47 10.97
N LYS A 332 -19.65 5.17 10.80
CA LYS A 332 -20.82 5.11 11.69
C LYS A 332 -21.32 3.68 12.00
N ASN A 333 -21.21 2.76 11.02
CA ASN A 333 -21.67 1.37 11.14
C ASN A 333 -20.51 0.38 11.04
N THR A 334 -19.26 0.84 11.16
CA THR A 334 -18.06 0.01 11.02
C THR A 334 -17.40 -0.14 12.40
N THR A 335 -17.14 -1.38 12.78
CA THR A 335 -16.35 -1.67 13.98
C THR A 335 -14.89 -1.36 13.71
N TYR A 336 -14.24 -0.63 14.60
CA TYR A 336 -12.82 -0.29 14.47
C TYR A 336 -12.09 -0.50 15.81
N SER A 337 -10.79 -0.71 15.71
CA SER A 337 -9.85 -0.63 16.84
C SER A 337 -9.09 0.69 16.80
N GLU A 338 -8.50 1.09 17.93
CA GLU A 338 -7.78 2.35 18.00
C GLU A 338 -6.49 2.25 18.82
N GLN A 339 -5.54 3.09 18.47
CA GLN A 339 -4.31 3.30 19.21
C GLN A 339 -4.01 4.79 19.30
N GLU A 340 -3.88 5.29 20.53
CA GLU A 340 -3.35 6.62 20.75
C GLU A 340 -1.83 6.60 20.74
N ILE A 341 -1.23 7.56 20.03
CA ILE A 341 0.20 7.86 20.11
C ILE A 341 0.35 9.07 21.03
N PRO A 342 0.76 8.86 22.28
CA PRO A 342 0.91 9.95 23.24
C PRO A 342 2.17 10.78 22.91
N LYS A 343 2.25 11.99 23.48
CA LYS A 343 3.51 12.71 23.58
C LYS A 343 4.50 11.90 24.45
N LEU A 344 5.78 12.15 24.26
CA LEU A 344 6.82 11.61 25.15
C LEU A 344 6.55 12.02 26.61
N LYS A 345 6.89 11.13 27.52
CA LYS A 345 6.93 11.49 28.95
C LYS A 345 8.19 12.32 29.23
N LYS A 346 8.14 13.18 30.25
CA LYS A 346 9.31 13.99 30.66
C LYS A 346 10.49 13.12 31.11
N GLU A 347 10.19 11.96 31.72
CA GLU A 347 11.18 10.97 32.10
C GLU A 347 11.93 10.45 30.86
N THR A 348 11.19 10.11 29.80
CA THR A 348 11.78 9.65 28.53
C THR A 348 12.60 10.76 27.86
N LEU A 349 12.16 12.02 27.91
CA LEU A 349 12.97 13.15 27.44
C LEU A 349 14.29 13.26 28.20
N THR A 350 14.28 13.06 29.52
CA THR A 350 15.47 13.04 30.37
C THR A 350 16.40 11.86 30.04
N GLU A 351 15.85 10.67 29.78
CA GLU A 351 16.61 9.49 29.34
C GLU A 351 17.27 9.73 27.97
N ILE A 352 16.57 10.37 27.04
CA ILE A 352 17.13 10.77 25.74
C ILE A 352 18.30 11.75 25.97
N ASN A 353 18.12 12.77 26.82
CA ASN A 353 19.18 13.72 27.13
C ASN A 353 20.38 13.07 27.80
N THR A 354 20.19 12.05 28.63
CA THR A 354 21.25 11.27 29.24
C THR A 354 22.08 10.49 28.22
N SER A 355 21.37 9.89 27.23
CA SER A 355 21.99 9.07 26.19
C SER A 355 22.61 9.90 25.06
N TYR A 356 22.04 11.06 24.79
CA TYR A 356 22.41 12.01 23.74
C TYR A 356 22.42 13.42 24.34
N PRO A 357 23.49 13.82 25.04
CA PRO A 357 23.53 15.08 25.82
C PRO A 357 23.28 16.31 24.95
N PHE A 358 22.27 17.10 25.32
CA PHE A 358 21.96 18.42 24.78
C PHE A 358 21.57 19.38 25.91
N VAL A 359 21.54 20.68 25.62
CA VAL A 359 21.11 21.68 26.62
C VAL A 359 19.60 21.56 26.79
N LEU A 360 19.16 21.03 27.92
CA LEU A 360 17.73 20.89 28.21
C LEU A 360 17.22 22.16 28.90
N PRO A 361 16.29 22.92 28.28
CA PRO A 361 15.72 24.12 28.88
C PRO A 361 15.03 23.84 30.23
N THR A 362 15.18 24.77 31.17
CA THR A 362 14.60 24.65 32.51
C THR A 362 13.08 25.02 32.54
N ASP A 363 12.59 25.78 31.55
CA ASP A 363 11.20 26.16 31.45
C ASP A 363 10.29 24.92 31.22
N PRO A 364 9.37 24.60 32.15
CA PRO A 364 8.50 23.44 32.04
C PRO A 364 7.60 23.44 30.78
N LYS A 365 7.29 24.61 30.25
CA LYS A 365 6.47 24.76 29.04
C LYS A 365 7.27 24.40 27.78
N VAL A 366 8.56 24.76 27.74
CA VAL A 366 9.45 24.36 26.66
C VAL A 366 9.69 22.85 26.72
N GLN A 367 9.93 22.27 27.90
CA GLN A 367 10.03 20.83 28.06
C GLN A 367 8.78 20.10 27.58
N ASP A 368 7.56 20.65 27.84
CA ASP A 368 6.31 20.07 27.35
C ASP A 368 6.20 20.15 25.81
N LEU A 369 6.73 21.20 25.18
CA LEU A 369 6.86 21.26 23.73
C LEU A 369 7.85 20.19 23.21
N LEU A 370 9.00 20.03 23.85
CA LEU A 370 10.00 19.04 23.49
C LEU A 370 9.54 17.59 23.71
N CYS A 371 8.52 17.35 24.50
CA CYS A 371 7.83 16.05 24.56
C CYS A 371 7.09 15.70 23.26
N ASN A 372 6.95 16.62 22.33
CA ASN A 372 6.49 16.36 20.98
C ASN A 372 7.69 16.08 20.07
N LEU A 373 7.69 14.94 19.39
CA LEU A 373 8.81 14.46 18.57
C LEU A 373 9.24 15.44 17.48
N PHE A 374 8.29 16.14 16.88
CA PHE A 374 8.59 17.13 15.86
C PHE A 374 9.38 18.32 16.44
N TYR A 375 8.92 18.87 17.56
CA TYR A 375 9.63 19.97 18.22
C TYR A 375 10.99 19.53 18.79
N LEU A 376 11.07 18.30 19.28
CA LEU A 376 12.35 17.74 19.73
C LEU A 376 13.33 17.63 18.55
N ASN A 377 12.88 17.12 17.41
CA ASN A 377 13.70 17.06 16.20
C ASN A 377 14.18 18.45 15.75
N LEU A 378 13.29 19.44 15.75
CA LEU A 378 13.69 20.81 15.41
C LEU A 378 14.75 21.32 16.41
N TYR A 379 14.48 21.17 17.71
CA TYR A 379 15.36 21.63 18.76
C TYR A 379 16.76 21.02 18.63
N LEU A 380 16.86 19.71 18.49
CA LEU A 380 18.14 19.01 18.39
C LEU A 380 18.96 19.38 17.14
N ASN A 381 18.31 19.90 16.09
CA ASN A 381 18.96 20.31 14.85
C ASN A 381 19.20 21.83 14.75
N MET A 382 18.90 22.61 15.79
CA MET A 382 19.26 24.03 15.89
C MET A 382 20.63 24.18 16.49
N ASP A 383 21.27 25.37 16.27
CA ASP A 383 22.48 25.74 16.98
C ASP A 383 22.16 26.11 18.43
N HIS A 384 22.94 25.59 19.34
CA HIS A 384 22.76 25.76 20.78
C HIS A 384 23.86 26.59 21.42
N SER A 385 23.46 27.42 22.40
CA SER A 385 24.36 28.13 23.29
C SER A 385 24.10 27.73 24.75
N SER A 386 25.03 28.07 25.65
CA SER A 386 24.84 27.87 27.10
C SER A 386 23.64 28.67 27.66
N GLU A 387 23.18 29.72 26.95
CA GLU A 387 22.03 30.54 27.35
C GLU A 387 20.67 29.82 27.10
N ASP A 388 20.65 28.77 26.28
CA ASP A 388 19.45 27.99 25.96
C ASP A 388 18.89 27.24 27.18
N GLU A 389 19.65 27.07 28.25
CA GLU A 389 19.15 26.59 29.54
C GLU A 389 17.99 27.45 30.07
N ASN A 390 18.02 28.76 29.78
CA ASN A 390 16.98 29.73 30.17
C ASN A 390 15.96 30.02 29.07
N MET A 391 15.92 29.20 28.01
CA MET A 391 15.01 29.37 26.89
C MET A 391 13.55 29.23 27.34
N ASN A 392 12.74 30.26 27.08
CA ASN A 392 11.29 30.24 27.26
C ASN A 392 10.59 29.98 25.92
N VAL A 393 9.27 29.84 25.95
CA VAL A 393 8.46 29.52 24.76
C VAL A 393 8.60 30.57 23.65
N THR A 394 8.69 31.87 23.98
CA THR A 394 8.84 32.95 23.02
C THR A 394 10.21 32.89 22.33
N LEU A 395 11.28 32.70 23.11
CA LEU A 395 12.63 32.52 22.58
C LEU A 395 12.73 31.26 21.71
N PHE A 396 12.11 30.16 22.14
CA PHE A 396 12.07 28.92 21.37
C PHE A 396 11.37 29.08 20.01
N ARG A 397 10.21 29.73 19.98
CA ARG A 397 9.51 30.02 18.73
C ARG A 397 10.31 30.95 17.82
N GLY A 398 10.93 31.98 18.39
CA GLY A 398 11.83 32.87 17.66
C GLY A 398 13.05 32.12 17.08
N ALA A 399 13.64 31.21 17.84
CA ALA A 399 14.74 30.38 17.36
C ALA A 399 14.32 29.49 16.18
N ILE A 400 13.17 28.81 16.27
CA ILE A 400 12.60 28.05 15.13
C ILE A 400 12.40 28.93 13.91
N TRP A 401 11.81 30.13 14.09
CA TRP A 401 11.59 31.06 12.99
C TRP A 401 12.90 31.46 12.32
N ASN A 402 13.87 31.92 13.09
CA ASN A 402 15.11 32.46 12.57
C ASN A 402 16.04 31.39 12.01
N GLN A 403 16.19 30.27 12.71
CA GLN A 403 17.15 29.24 12.33
C GLN A 403 16.57 28.22 11.33
N VAL A 404 15.29 27.88 11.41
CA VAL A 404 14.69 26.86 10.57
C VAL A 404 13.95 27.48 9.37
N ILE A 405 12.99 28.40 9.61
CA ILE A 405 12.17 28.96 8.53
C ILE A 405 12.98 29.92 7.69
N ARG A 406 13.57 30.94 8.28
CA ARG A 406 14.39 31.95 7.59
C ARG A 406 15.75 31.38 7.20
N ASN A 407 16.37 30.61 8.06
CA ASN A 407 17.73 30.12 7.95
C ASN A 407 18.75 31.28 7.86
N ASP A 408 18.78 32.11 8.91
CA ASP A 408 19.55 33.36 8.94
C ASP A 408 21.08 33.16 8.77
N PHE A 409 21.56 31.91 8.83
CA PHE A 409 22.96 31.58 8.53
C PHE A 409 23.29 31.66 7.03
N GLN A 410 22.30 31.53 6.15
CA GLN A 410 22.45 31.59 4.70
C GLN A 410 22.17 33.01 4.16
N GLN A 411 23.03 33.98 4.48
CA GLN A 411 22.81 35.38 4.11
C GLN A 411 23.03 35.72 2.62
N TYR A 412 23.26 34.74 1.76
CA TYR A 412 23.45 34.93 0.34
C TYR A 412 22.17 35.44 -0.34
N ASN A 413 22.29 36.44 -1.22
CA ASN A 413 21.19 36.99 -2.03
C ASN A 413 19.92 37.38 -1.25
N ASN A 414 20.04 37.76 0.01
CA ASN A 414 18.89 38.07 0.88
C ASN A 414 17.92 36.89 1.06
N LEU A 415 18.43 35.68 0.98
CA LEU A 415 17.67 34.43 1.00
C LEU A 415 16.77 34.26 2.24
N PRO A 416 17.21 34.62 3.48
CA PRO A 416 16.34 34.53 4.66
C PRO A 416 15.03 35.33 4.52
N VAL A 417 15.11 36.57 4.01
CA VAL A 417 13.93 37.42 3.79
C VAL A 417 13.04 36.88 2.69
N LYS A 418 13.62 36.34 1.62
CA LYS A 418 12.86 35.71 0.54
C LYS A 418 12.15 34.45 1.02
N ARG A 419 12.80 33.60 1.82
CA ARG A 419 12.21 32.39 2.40
C ARG A 419 11.00 32.73 3.26
N GLU A 420 11.16 33.71 4.16
CA GLU A 420 10.08 34.21 5.01
C GLU A 420 8.90 34.72 4.17
N ALA A 421 9.15 35.64 3.23
CA ALA A 421 8.10 36.19 2.38
C ALA A 421 7.36 35.10 1.57
N PHE A 422 8.09 34.16 0.99
CA PHE A 422 7.50 33.07 0.22
C PHE A 422 6.65 32.15 1.08
N ILE A 423 7.15 31.72 2.27
CA ILE A 423 6.41 30.79 3.12
C ILE A 423 5.15 31.43 3.72
N GLN A 424 5.22 32.71 4.10
CA GLN A 424 4.04 33.45 4.53
C GLN A 424 3.01 33.60 3.40
N GLN A 425 3.45 33.93 2.18
CA GLN A 425 2.58 33.99 1.00
C GLN A 425 1.93 32.64 0.70
N MET A 426 2.71 31.57 0.74
CA MET A 426 2.24 30.20 0.49
C MET A 426 1.16 29.81 1.48
N VAL A 427 1.40 29.97 2.78
CA VAL A 427 0.43 29.60 3.83
C VAL A 427 -0.82 30.47 3.76
N CYS A 428 -0.67 31.80 3.57
CA CYS A 428 -1.82 32.68 3.39
C CYS A 428 -2.67 32.29 2.18
N ASP A 429 -2.06 31.92 1.06
CA ASP A 429 -2.76 31.50 -0.14
C ASP A 429 -3.47 30.15 0.05
N MET A 430 -2.84 29.19 0.74
CA MET A 430 -3.44 27.91 1.08
C MET A 430 -4.67 28.09 1.98
N LEU A 431 -4.58 28.90 3.02
CA LEU A 431 -5.68 29.21 3.94
C LEU A 431 -6.82 29.97 3.23
N ALA A 432 -6.50 30.98 2.41
CA ALA A 432 -7.50 31.80 1.72
C ALA A 432 -8.33 31.00 0.69
N HIS A 433 -7.78 29.93 0.15
CA HIS A 433 -8.45 29.09 -0.84
C HIS A 433 -8.84 27.71 -0.29
N GLU A 434 -8.71 27.50 1.02
CA GLU A 434 -9.06 26.23 1.70
C GLU A 434 -8.45 25.01 0.99
N ARG A 435 -7.13 25.04 0.71
CA ARG A 435 -6.42 24.00 -0.01
C ARG A 435 -5.11 23.60 0.67
N TYR A 436 -4.67 22.37 0.46
CA TYR A 436 -3.43 21.83 1.03
C TYR A 436 -2.19 22.11 0.19
N THR A 437 -2.38 22.65 -1.03
CA THR A 437 -1.28 22.83 -1.97
C THR A 437 -1.24 24.26 -2.47
N TYR A 438 -0.04 24.73 -2.73
CA TYR A 438 0.24 26.02 -3.35
C TYR A 438 0.63 25.79 -4.82
N PRO A 439 -0.13 26.30 -5.80
CA PRO A 439 0.26 26.26 -7.20
C PRO A 439 1.37 27.27 -7.45
N LEU A 440 2.46 26.82 -8.05
CA LEU A 440 3.59 27.68 -8.38
C LEU A 440 3.16 28.77 -9.35
N LYS A 441 3.53 30.01 -9.03
CA LYS A 441 3.26 31.20 -9.86
C LYS A 441 4.51 31.55 -10.67
N ALA A 442 4.34 32.15 -11.82
CA ALA A 442 5.45 32.57 -12.70
C ALA A 442 6.40 33.59 -12.03
N THR A 443 5.91 34.26 -10.98
CA THR A 443 6.66 35.26 -10.19
C THR A 443 7.44 34.67 -9.04
N ASP A 444 7.26 33.38 -8.73
CA ASP A 444 7.89 32.72 -7.60
C ASP A 444 9.36 32.46 -7.87
N ASP A 445 10.22 32.77 -6.89
CA ASP A 445 11.66 32.63 -7.00
C ASP A 445 12.08 31.17 -6.83
N PHE A 446 12.58 30.56 -7.90
CA PHE A 446 12.99 29.15 -7.90
C PHE A 446 14.17 28.86 -6.93
N GLU A 447 15.06 29.81 -6.70
CA GLU A 447 16.15 29.66 -5.74
C GLU A 447 15.59 29.52 -4.30
N THR A 448 14.62 30.34 -3.97
CA THR A 448 13.94 30.31 -2.66
C THR A 448 13.17 28.99 -2.47
N ILE A 449 12.46 28.52 -3.49
CA ILE A 449 11.73 27.25 -3.45
C ILE A 449 12.70 26.09 -3.25
N SER A 450 13.80 26.05 -4.01
CA SER A 450 14.81 25.00 -3.87
C SER A 450 15.47 25.00 -2.50
N ALA A 451 15.71 26.16 -1.93
CA ALA A 451 16.28 26.28 -0.58
C ALA A 451 15.32 25.79 0.51
N LEU A 452 14.01 26.06 0.37
CA LEU A 452 12.99 25.55 1.30
C LEU A 452 12.77 24.04 1.13
N GLU A 453 12.83 23.51 -0.09
CA GLU A 453 12.78 22.07 -0.38
C GLU A 453 13.98 21.35 0.22
N ASN A 454 15.20 21.86 0.01
CA ASN A 454 16.44 21.29 0.56
C ASN A 454 16.47 21.32 2.09
N SER A 455 15.82 22.29 2.72
CA SER A 455 15.65 22.35 4.17
C SER A 455 14.51 21.46 4.69
N GLY A 456 13.79 20.75 3.81
CA GLY A 456 12.69 19.86 4.17
C GLY A 456 11.47 20.59 4.73
N ILE A 457 11.25 21.89 4.45
CA ILE A 457 10.10 22.66 4.92
C ILE A 457 8.91 22.47 3.97
N ILE A 458 9.19 22.48 2.67
CA ILE A 458 8.19 22.23 1.62
C ILE A 458 8.59 21.02 0.78
N ILE A 459 7.60 20.38 0.19
CA ILE A 459 7.79 19.27 -0.73
C ILE A 459 6.90 19.44 -1.97
N PRO A 460 7.32 18.94 -3.14
CA PRO A 460 6.46 18.95 -4.31
C PRO A 460 5.28 17.99 -4.10
N TYR A 461 4.10 18.43 -4.48
CA TYR A 461 2.92 17.58 -4.49
C TYR A 461 2.91 16.72 -5.77
N GLN A 462 2.83 15.40 -5.62
CA GLN A 462 2.75 14.42 -6.72
C GLN A 462 3.93 14.48 -7.73
N GLU A 463 5.13 14.77 -7.30
CA GLU A 463 6.35 14.81 -8.14
C GLU A 463 6.30 15.77 -9.36
N ASN A 464 5.16 16.46 -9.59
CA ASN A 464 4.97 17.29 -10.78
C ASN A 464 5.58 18.70 -10.68
N ARG A 465 6.08 19.10 -9.51
CA ARG A 465 6.68 20.41 -9.20
C ARG A 465 5.85 21.64 -9.61
N LYS A 466 4.58 21.45 -9.98
CA LYS A 466 3.64 22.55 -10.26
C LYS A 466 2.90 23.00 -9.01
N ASN A 467 2.71 22.08 -8.08
CA ASN A 467 2.08 22.34 -6.79
C ASN A 467 3.03 21.93 -5.67
N TRP A 468 3.05 22.69 -4.61
CA TRP A 468 3.89 22.50 -3.43
C TRP A 468 3.03 22.42 -2.18
N MET A 469 3.51 21.72 -1.17
CA MET A 469 2.85 21.62 0.13
C MET A 469 3.87 21.70 1.26
N MET A 470 3.39 22.00 2.47
CA MET A 470 4.23 21.90 3.65
C MET A 470 4.59 20.42 3.88
N SER A 471 5.85 20.16 4.19
CA SER A 471 6.31 18.77 4.45
C SER A 471 5.71 18.19 5.73
N HIS A 472 5.31 19.05 6.65
CA HIS A 472 4.67 18.68 7.90
C HIS A 472 3.72 19.77 8.38
N ASP A 473 2.53 19.38 8.88
CA ASP A 473 1.48 20.32 9.31
C ASP A 473 1.91 21.26 10.45
N VAL A 474 2.87 20.85 11.29
CA VAL A 474 3.40 21.72 12.35
C VAL A 474 4.12 22.94 11.78
N TYR A 475 4.73 22.85 10.59
CA TYR A 475 5.27 24.04 9.94
C TYR A 475 4.17 25.04 9.57
N GLU A 476 3.03 24.56 9.06
CA GLU A 476 1.87 25.40 8.77
C GLU A 476 1.37 26.08 10.05
N GLU A 477 1.28 25.35 11.17
CA GLU A 477 0.92 25.91 12.48
C GLU A 477 1.93 26.98 12.97
N ILE A 478 3.22 26.74 12.80
CA ILE A 478 4.29 27.69 13.18
C ILE A 478 4.15 28.97 12.36
N VAL A 479 4.01 28.87 11.05
CA VAL A 479 3.90 30.02 10.13
C VAL A 479 2.61 30.79 10.41
N THR A 480 1.49 30.10 10.55
CA THR A 480 0.20 30.71 10.87
C THR A 480 0.26 31.49 12.18
N ASN A 481 0.80 30.89 13.24
CA ASN A 481 0.95 31.55 14.53
C ASN A 481 1.86 32.78 14.44
N HIS A 482 2.95 32.71 13.68
CA HIS A 482 3.84 33.85 13.49
C HIS A 482 3.14 35.01 12.79
N ILE A 483 2.43 34.76 11.68
CA ILE A 483 1.66 35.76 10.94
C ILE A 483 0.61 36.45 11.84
N PHE A 484 -0.10 35.68 12.66
CA PHE A 484 -1.10 36.26 13.56
C PHE A 484 -0.48 37.05 14.70
N THR A 485 0.68 36.64 15.22
CA THR A 485 1.39 37.39 16.29
C THR A 485 1.90 38.74 15.77
N GLU A 486 2.56 38.76 14.59
CA GLU A 486 3.04 40.00 13.98
C GLU A 486 1.93 41.01 13.61
N ARG A 487 0.70 40.56 13.35
CA ARG A 487 -0.43 41.42 13.04
C ARG A 487 -1.13 41.97 14.28
N LEU A 488 -0.83 41.42 15.47
CA LEU A 488 -1.41 41.84 16.74
C LEU A 488 -0.48 42.81 17.51
N GLU A 489 0.80 42.86 17.16
CA GLU A 489 1.76 43.87 17.60
C GLU A 489 1.78 45.08 16.67
#